data_1a7c500356f4fb057e73243ffbadb7dd
#
_entry.id   1a7c500356f4fb057e73243ffbadb7dd
#
_cell.length_a   1.000
_cell.length_b   1.000
_cell.length_c   1.000
_cell.angle_alpha   90.00
_cell.angle_beta   90.00
_cell.angle_gamma   90.00
#
_symmetry.space_group_name_H-M   'P 1'
#
loop_
_entity.id
_entity.type
_entity.pdbx_description
1 polymer ?
#
loop_
_entity_poly.entity_id
_entity_poly.type
_entity_poly.pdbx_seq_one_letter_code
_entity_poly.pdbx_strand_id
1 'polypeptide(L)'
;MEDNDKNNIKIILKAIEAKDLLSADFNGLSDPYLKIPHGQVGVVDLPKKQNRTKRIDKTLNPVWNESFIIEYNPMKCTKLRIEVYDYDYIGRDDFLGAGYVTLECISLKENYNEEWIPLRIEKVNKKTKQTEII
;
A
#
# COMPACT_ATOMS: atom_id res chain seq x y z
N MET A 1 -9.57 -25.31 2.11
CA MET A 1 -9.13 -25.28 2.27
C MET A 1 -8.10 -25.02 2.44
N GLU A 2 -7.60 -24.89 2.75
CA GLU A 2 -6.75 -24.56 3.23
C GLU A 2 -5.50 -25.02 2.75
N ASP A 3 -5.33 -25.40 1.61
CA ASP A 3 -4.16 -25.69 0.87
C ASP A 3 -3.25 -24.50 0.73
N ASN A 4 -3.82 -23.31 0.88
CA ASN A 4 -3.06 -22.09 0.73
C ASN A 4 -1.95 -21.94 1.74
N ASP A 5 -2.14 -22.48 2.93
CA ASP A 5 -1.17 -22.30 4.00
C ASP A 5 0.14 -23.00 3.76
N LYS A 6 0.13 -24.10 3.00
CA LYS A 6 1.33 -24.88 2.75
C LYS A 6 2.33 -24.15 1.86
N ASN A 7 1.82 -23.31 0.97
CA ASN A 7 2.65 -22.62 -0.01
C ASN A 7 2.91 -21.18 0.34
N ASN A 8 2.35 -20.73 1.46
CA ASN A 8 2.51 -19.35 1.86
C ASN A 8 3.87 -19.08 2.45
N ILE A 9 4.39 -17.91 2.15
CA ILE A 9 5.60 -17.42 2.80
C ILE A 9 5.29 -16.10 3.50
N LYS A 10 6.16 -15.69 4.39
CA LYS A 10 6.00 -14.46 5.14
C LYS A 10 7.18 -13.56 4.91
N ILE A 11 6.91 -12.28 4.74
CA ILE A 11 7.95 -11.26 4.64
C ILE A 11 7.64 -10.13 5.60
N ILE A 12 8.65 -9.35 5.91
CA ILE A 12 8.45 -8.11 6.65
C ILE A 12 8.52 -6.98 5.64
N LEU A 13 7.42 -6.23 5.55
CA LEU A 13 7.34 -5.07 4.68
C LEU A 13 7.37 -3.83 5.57
N LYS A 14 8.36 -2.97 5.35
CA LYS A 14 8.48 -1.74 6.13
C LYS A 14 8.10 -0.54 5.28
N ALA A 15 7.11 0.21 5.75
CA ALA A 15 6.73 1.47 5.14
C ALA A 15 7.60 2.55 5.76
N ILE A 16 8.62 2.98 5.02
CA ILE A 16 9.59 3.91 5.54
C ILE A 16 9.08 5.34 5.47
N GLU A 17 8.83 5.82 4.27
CA GLU A 17 8.46 7.22 4.06
C GLU A 17 7.85 7.42 2.69
N ALA A 18 7.24 8.58 2.49
CA ALA A 18 6.80 9.03 1.19
C ALA A 18 7.34 10.43 0.94
N LYS A 19 7.42 10.80 -0.32
CA LYS A 19 7.87 12.13 -0.73
C LYS A 19 6.95 12.72 -1.76
N ASP A 20 6.78 14.01 -1.69
CA ASP A 20 6.07 14.78 -2.71
C ASP A 20 4.66 14.26 -2.97
N LEU A 21 3.95 13.93 -1.90
CA LEU A 21 2.56 13.50 -2.01
C LEU A 21 1.71 14.65 -2.55
N LEU A 22 0.66 14.29 -3.27
CA LEU A 22 -0.30 15.29 -3.73
C LEU A 22 -1.07 15.83 -2.53
N SER A 23 -1.43 17.11 -2.58
CA SER A 23 -2.23 17.68 -1.53
C SER A 23 -3.70 17.60 -1.93
N ALA A 24 -4.53 17.08 -1.02
CA ALA A 24 -5.97 17.07 -1.19
C ALA A 24 -6.60 18.33 -0.61
N ASP A 25 -5.87 19.05 0.22
CA ASP A 25 -6.35 20.26 0.89
C ASP A 25 -5.88 21.50 0.14
N PHE A 26 -6.71 22.54 0.16
CA PHE A 26 -6.30 23.76 -0.51
C PHE A 26 -5.19 24.51 0.24
N ASN A 27 -4.91 24.16 1.48
CA ASN A 27 -3.79 24.75 2.21
C ASN A 27 -2.46 24.06 1.88
N GLY A 28 -2.47 23.04 1.01
CA GLY A 28 -1.26 22.41 0.51
C GLY A 28 -0.65 21.35 1.41
N LEU A 29 -1.36 20.90 2.44
CA LEU A 29 -0.86 19.88 3.35
C LEU A 29 -1.83 18.71 3.45
N SER A 30 -1.31 17.58 3.90
CA SER A 30 -2.09 16.36 4.10
C SER A 30 -1.70 15.73 5.42
N ASP A 31 -2.53 14.79 5.88
CA ASP A 31 -2.26 13.99 7.08
C ASP A 31 -2.15 12.53 6.62
N PRO A 32 -1.05 12.16 5.96
CA PRO A 32 -1.01 10.90 5.22
C PRO A 32 -0.73 9.67 6.06
N TYR A 33 -1.35 8.55 5.64
CA TYR A 33 -1.03 7.23 6.13
C TYR A 33 -1.04 6.24 4.97
N LEU A 34 -0.30 5.14 5.14
CA LEU A 34 -0.22 4.09 4.16
C LEU A 34 -1.11 2.94 4.60
N LYS A 35 -1.81 2.34 3.66
CA LYS A 35 -2.73 1.22 3.90
C LYS A 35 -2.43 0.08 2.96
N ILE A 36 -2.51 -1.13 3.49
CA ILE A 36 -2.45 -2.35 2.70
C ILE A 36 -3.87 -2.86 2.58
N PRO A 37 -4.51 -2.71 1.41
CA PRO A 37 -5.92 -3.06 1.28
C PRO A 37 -6.19 -4.54 1.50
N HIS A 38 -7.35 -4.85 2.06
CA HIS A 38 -7.82 -6.22 2.23
C HIS A 38 -8.30 -6.80 0.90
N GLY A 39 -8.40 -8.10 0.83
CA GLY A 39 -8.99 -8.78 -0.32
C GLY A 39 -8.09 -8.95 -1.51
N GLN A 40 -6.78 -8.81 -1.34
CA GLN A 40 -5.85 -9.06 -2.44
C GLN A 40 -5.67 -10.55 -2.66
N VAL A 41 -5.74 -10.97 -3.92
CA VAL A 41 -5.64 -12.39 -4.27
C VAL A 41 -4.29 -12.96 -3.83
N GLY A 42 -4.32 -14.08 -3.12
CA GLY A 42 -3.11 -14.75 -2.66
C GLY A 42 -2.46 -14.13 -1.43
N VAL A 43 -3.08 -13.14 -0.84
CA VAL A 43 -2.55 -12.46 0.35
C VAL A 43 -3.49 -12.71 1.54
N VAL A 44 -2.93 -13.07 2.68
CA VAL A 44 -3.70 -13.20 3.90
C VAL A 44 -3.93 -11.80 4.47
N ASP A 45 -5.20 -11.47 4.70
CA ASP A 45 -5.55 -10.15 5.20
C ASP A 45 -4.96 -9.91 6.58
N LEU A 46 -4.40 -8.72 6.78
CA LEU A 46 -4.01 -8.30 8.13
C LEU A 46 -5.26 -7.99 8.94
N PRO A 47 -5.19 -8.11 10.28
CA PRO A 47 -6.33 -7.75 11.09
C PRO A 47 -6.79 -6.32 10.82
N LYS A 48 -8.08 -6.09 10.95
CA LYS A 48 -8.68 -4.79 10.70
C LYS A 48 -7.99 -3.71 11.53
N LYS A 49 -7.70 -2.59 10.91
CA LYS A 49 -6.98 -1.45 11.49
C LYS A 49 -5.49 -1.71 11.75
N GLN A 50 -5.01 -2.93 11.55
CA GLN A 50 -3.59 -3.24 11.65
C GLN A 50 -2.94 -3.31 10.28
N ASN A 51 -3.69 -2.97 9.25
CA ASN A 51 -3.21 -2.96 7.87
C ASN A 51 -2.81 -1.56 7.40
N ARG A 52 -2.53 -0.66 8.34
CA ARG A 52 -2.20 0.73 7.99
C ARG A 52 -1.21 1.31 8.99
N THR A 53 -0.46 2.31 8.53
CA THR A 53 0.41 3.07 9.41
C THR A 53 -0.41 4.08 10.22
N LYS A 54 0.23 4.71 11.18
CA LYS A 54 -0.32 5.90 11.80
C LYS A 54 -0.27 7.02 10.78
N ARG A 55 -1.16 8.00 10.90
CA ARG A 55 -1.05 9.19 10.09
C ARG A 55 0.01 10.12 10.65
N ILE A 56 0.63 10.89 9.78
CA ILE A 56 1.55 11.95 10.18
C ILE A 56 0.88 13.25 9.79
N ASP A 57 0.65 14.12 10.75
CA ASP A 57 -0.13 15.32 10.50
C ASP A 57 0.64 16.38 9.70
N LYS A 58 -0.06 17.03 8.79
CA LYS A 58 0.37 18.23 8.09
C LYS A 58 1.71 18.11 7.38
N THR A 59 1.84 17.09 6.53
CA THR A 59 3.06 16.92 5.74
C THR A 59 2.75 16.24 4.41
N LEU A 60 3.55 16.55 3.39
CA LEU A 60 3.53 15.83 2.12
C LEU A 60 4.71 14.87 2.03
N ASN A 61 5.53 14.81 3.07
CA ASN A 61 6.71 13.96 3.12
C ASN A 61 6.75 13.18 4.45
N PRO A 62 5.78 12.29 4.69
CA PRO A 62 5.72 11.59 5.97
C PRO A 62 6.82 10.56 6.12
N VAL A 63 7.29 10.38 7.35
CA VAL A 63 8.19 9.29 7.72
C VAL A 63 7.44 8.42 8.70
N TRP A 64 7.11 7.20 8.29
CA TRP A 64 6.33 6.28 9.12
C TRP A 64 7.19 5.28 9.88
N ASN A 65 8.11 4.63 9.19
CA ASN A 65 8.97 3.60 9.75
C ASN A 65 8.18 2.50 10.47
N GLU A 66 7.11 2.03 9.86
CA GLU A 66 6.28 0.97 10.44
C GLU A 66 6.36 -0.29 9.61
N SER A 67 6.38 -1.43 10.27
CA SER A 67 6.54 -2.73 9.62
C SER A 67 5.28 -3.56 9.70
N PHE A 68 5.08 -4.38 8.67
CA PHE A 68 3.95 -5.30 8.56
C PHE A 68 4.49 -6.67 8.21
N ILE A 69 3.89 -7.70 8.78
CA ILE A 69 4.20 -9.09 8.39
C ILE A 69 3.18 -9.46 7.34
N ILE A 70 3.65 -9.70 6.12
CA ILE A 70 2.79 -10.06 5.00
C ILE A 70 2.94 -11.54 4.72
N GLU A 71 1.84 -12.24 4.79
CA GLU A 71 1.78 -13.65 4.43
C GLU A 71 1.08 -13.78 3.08
N TYR A 72 1.72 -14.45 2.13
CA TYR A 72 1.14 -14.57 0.80
C TYR A 72 1.60 -15.84 0.11
N ASN A 73 0.83 -16.24 -0.89
CA ASN A 73 1.17 -17.38 -1.75
C ASN A 73 1.87 -16.86 -2.99
N PRO A 74 3.18 -17.13 -3.16
CA PRO A 74 3.92 -16.59 -4.30
C PRO A 74 3.47 -17.12 -5.66
N MET A 75 2.71 -18.21 -5.67
CA MET A 75 2.11 -18.74 -6.90
C MET A 75 0.90 -17.92 -7.35
N LYS A 76 0.31 -17.16 -6.44
CA LYS A 76 -0.91 -16.40 -6.72
C LYS A 76 -0.72 -14.90 -6.67
N CYS A 77 0.30 -14.42 -5.97
CA CYS A 77 0.52 -12.99 -5.79
C CYS A 77 1.97 -12.66 -6.10
N THR A 78 2.18 -11.83 -7.12
CA THR A 78 3.51 -11.34 -7.50
C THR A 78 3.68 -9.86 -7.21
N LYS A 79 2.58 -9.15 -6.96
CA LYS A 79 2.60 -7.72 -6.66
C LYS A 79 1.61 -7.42 -5.56
N LEU A 80 2.07 -6.74 -4.54
CA LEU A 80 1.23 -6.31 -3.42
C LEU A 80 0.85 -4.86 -3.63
N ARG A 81 -0.45 -4.56 -3.63
CA ARG A 81 -0.93 -3.19 -3.74
C ARG A 81 -0.81 -2.49 -2.40
N ILE A 82 -0.32 -1.26 -2.43
CA ILE A 82 -0.33 -0.35 -1.28
C ILE A 82 -1.04 0.92 -1.69
N GLU A 83 -1.65 1.59 -0.72
CA GLU A 83 -2.40 2.82 -0.97
C GLU A 83 -2.04 3.86 0.07
N VAL A 84 -2.05 5.13 -0.32
CA VAL A 84 -1.82 6.23 0.59
C VAL A 84 -3.04 7.12 0.60
N TYR A 85 -3.46 7.51 1.78
CA TYR A 85 -4.64 8.34 2.02
C TYR A 85 -4.29 9.54 2.89
N ASP A 86 -5.07 10.59 2.70
CA ASP A 86 -5.06 11.77 3.55
C ASP A 86 -6.21 11.62 4.56
N TYR A 87 -5.89 11.55 5.84
CA TYR A 87 -6.89 11.39 6.88
C TYR A 87 -7.78 12.64 6.95
N ASP A 88 -9.08 12.44 7.00
CA ASP A 88 -10.06 13.53 7.11
C ASP A 88 -10.87 13.33 8.38
N TYR A 89 -10.89 14.34 9.22
CA TYR A 89 -11.66 14.31 10.46
C TYR A 89 -13.16 14.32 10.20
N ILE A 90 -13.56 14.84 9.05
CA ILE A 90 -14.97 14.97 8.68
C ILE A 90 -15.15 14.37 7.29
N GLY A 91 -15.90 13.27 7.21
CA GLY A 91 -16.12 12.63 5.93
C GLY A 91 -15.13 11.53 5.64
N ARG A 92 -14.88 11.32 4.35
CA ARG A 92 -14.01 10.24 3.90
C ARG A 92 -12.58 10.71 3.72
N ASP A 93 -11.64 9.81 4.01
CA ASP A 93 -10.25 10.06 3.73
C ASP A 93 -10.04 10.17 2.22
N ASP A 94 -9.16 11.06 1.81
CA ASP A 94 -8.89 11.28 0.39
C ASP A 94 -7.79 10.33 -0.09
N PHE A 95 -8.03 9.72 -1.23
CA PHE A 95 -7.06 8.83 -1.85
C PHE A 95 -5.95 9.63 -2.51
N LEU A 96 -4.71 9.38 -2.13
CA LEU A 96 -3.55 10.11 -2.65
C LEU A 96 -2.74 9.32 -3.67
N GLY A 97 -3.00 8.03 -3.82
CA GLY A 97 -2.34 7.23 -4.81
C GLY A 97 -2.08 5.81 -4.36
N ALA A 98 -1.79 4.96 -5.33
CA ALA A 98 -1.48 3.55 -5.10
C ALA A 98 -0.21 3.17 -5.82
N GLY A 99 0.46 2.16 -5.29
CA GLY A 99 1.63 1.57 -5.91
C GLY A 99 1.66 0.09 -5.64
N TYR A 100 2.65 -0.58 -6.22
CA TYR A 100 2.78 -2.03 -6.09
C TYR A 100 4.18 -2.41 -5.68
N VAL A 101 4.26 -3.29 -4.68
CA VAL A 101 5.52 -3.91 -4.27
C VAL A 101 5.67 -5.20 -5.06
N THR A 102 6.75 -5.32 -5.82
CA THR A 102 7.01 -6.53 -6.59
C THR A 102 7.57 -7.59 -5.67
N LEU A 103 6.87 -8.72 -5.59
CA LEU A 103 7.23 -9.81 -4.69
C LEU A 103 7.99 -10.94 -5.38
N GLU A 104 7.86 -11.03 -6.70
CA GLU A 104 8.43 -12.15 -7.44
C GLU A 104 9.95 -12.17 -7.51
N CYS A 105 10.59 -11.03 -7.28
CA CYS A 105 12.05 -10.90 -7.37
C CYS A 105 12.74 -10.97 -6.02
N ILE A 106 12.00 -11.32 -4.98
CA ILE A 106 12.60 -11.42 -3.65
C ILE A 106 13.46 -12.66 -3.57
N SER A 107 14.74 -12.48 -3.32
CA SER A 107 15.70 -13.57 -3.19
C SER A 107 15.77 -14.03 -1.75
N LEU A 108 15.77 -15.34 -1.55
CA LEU A 108 15.94 -15.91 -0.22
C LEU A 108 17.33 -15.65 0.34
N LYS A 109 18.27 -15.28 -0.54
CA LYS A 109 19.65 -14.99 -0.11
C LYS A 109 19.83 -13.55 0.32
N GLU A 110 18.90 -12.68 -0.05
CA GLU A 110 18.97 -11.29 0.32
C GLU A 110 18.21 -11.05 1.60
N ASN A 111 18.85 -10.37 2.52
CA ASN A 111 18.20 -10.07 3.79
C ASN A 111 17.43 -8.77 3.77
N TYR A 112 17.67 -7.94 2.75
CA TYR A 112 17.12 -6.59 2.77
C TYR A 112 17.13 -6.00 1.36
N ASN A 113 16.02 -5.36 1.01
CA ASN A 113 15.89 -4.65 -0.26
C ASN A 113 15.01 -3.42 -0.04
N GLU A 114 15.44 -2.30 -0.57
CA GLU A 114 14.76 -1.03 -0.39
C GLU A 114 14.57 -0.37 -1.73
N GLU A 115 13.36 0.13 -1.99
CA GLU A 115 13.11 0.82 -3.25
C GLU A 115 12.02 1.87 -3.10
N TRP A 116 12.06 2.87 -3.97
CA TRP A 116 11.00 3.84 -4.10
C TRP A 116 9.94 3.31 -5.05
N ILE A 117 8.69 3.45 -4.65
CA ILE A 117 7.56 2.97 -5.44
C ILE A 117 6.74 4.18 -5.87
N PRO A 118 6.55 4.38 -7.18
CA PRO A 118 5.73 5.50 -7.62
C PRO A 118 4.27 5.27 -7.27
N LEU A 119 3.63 6.31 -6.79
CA LEU A 119 2.20 6.29 -6.50
C LEU A 119 1.46 6.92 -7.67
N ARG A 120 0.37 6.29 -8.07
CA ARG A 120 -0.44 6.73 -9.20
C ARG A 120 -1.90 6.76 -8.79
N ILE A 121 -2.63 7.68 -9.38
CA ILE A 121 -4.08 7.74 -9.22
C ILE A 121 -4.69 7.13 -10.47
N GLU A 122 -5.57 6.15 -10.26
CA GLU A 122 -6.23 5.43 -11.32
C GLU A 122 -7.73 5.72 -11.31
N LYS A 123 -8.31 5.88 -12.49
CA LYS A 123 -9.75 6.03 -12.64
C LYS A 123 -10.25 5.00 -13.62
N VAL A 124 -11.45 4.48 -13.35
CA VAL A 124 -12.12 3.58 -14.29
C VAL A 124 -12.98 4.42 -15.23
N ASN A 125 -12.75 4.25 -16.52
CA ASN A 125 -13.58 4.91 -17.53
C ASN A 125 -14.96 4.28 -17.50
N LYS A 126 -15.99 5.06 -17.15
CA LYS A 126 -17.33 4.53 -16.99
C LYS A 126 -17.96 4.03 -18.28
N LYS A 127 -17.52 4.56 -19.43
CA LYS A 127 -18.06 4.12 -20.72
C LYS A 127 -17.41 2.84 -21.21
N THR A 128 -16.09 2.75 -21.12
CA THR A 128 -15.33 1.61 -21.62
C THR A 128 -15.01 0.60 -20.54
N LYS A 129 -15.11 1.00 -19.30
CA LYS A 129 -14.74 0.21 -18.12
C LYS A 129 -13.26 -0.16 -18.11
N GLN A 130 -12.46 0.69 -18.72
CA GLN A 130 -11.00 0.55 -18.67
C GLN A 130 -10.44 1.46 -17.59
N THR A 131 -9.34 1.03 -16.99
CA THR A 131 -8.65 1.82 -15.98
C THR A 131 -7.75 2.84 -16.66
N GLU A 132 -7.84 4.07 -16.20
CA GLU A 132 -7.00 5.15 -16.71
C GLU A 132 -6.09 5.63 -15.59
N ILE A 133 -4.85 5.94 -15.95
CA ILE A 133 -3.86 6.45 -15.00
C ILE A 133 -3.75 7.96 -15.19
N ILE A 134 -3.84 8.68 -14.10
CA ILE A 134 -3.79 10.13 -14.11
C ILE A 134 -2.49 10.62 -13.48
#